data_3e5a43e4826548f29e521f20fe8a312e
#
_entry.id   3e5a43e4826548f29e521f20fe8a312e
#
_cell.length_a   1.000
_cell.length_b   1.000
_cell.length_c   1.000
_cell.angle_alpha   90.00
_cell.angle_beta   90.00
_cell.angle_gamma   90.00
#
_symmetry.space_group_name_H-M   'P 1'
#
loop_
_entity.id
_entity.type
_entity.pdbx_description
1 polymer ?
#
loop_
_entity_poly.entity_id
_entity_poly.type
_entity_poly.pdbx_seq_one_letter_code
_entity_poly.pdbx_strand_id
1 'polypeptide(L)'
;MNRDLTVGRSDRVLWKFCLPLFGSMIFQQLYNIADSFVAGKFLGEDALAAVGNSYEITLVFIAFAFGCNIGCSVIVSKLFGEKRMKDMKTAVYTTLIAGGALCLVLMLAGLIFSRQLLEMINTPDNIMTASKQYLDIYIWSLPFVFFYNIATGIFAALGDSRTPFIFLAASSISNIAVDILFVTAFGMGVAGVAWATLICQGVSCVLAVTVVFRRLYKIKTPQPADLFSWKLLGKIAVVAVPSIIQQSFISVGNIIIQGVINSFGSSVTAGYAASVKLNNLVITSFTTLGNGVSNFTAQNLGAGKPQRVREGFKAGIKLVWVICVPIVLLYLFAGRYLVYFFLDKPTDTALNVGVRFLQIVSPFYFVAAVKLVSDGVLRGATLMKQFMSATFTDLILRVVLAKVLSSYFGTTGIWSAWPIGWSIAMVMSVLLCRKGVHFSQEKQHPLMRHRHA
;
A
#
# COMPACT_ATOMS: atom_id res chain seq x y z
N MET A 1 2.58 -22.16 -7.21
CA MET A 1 3.17 -23.14 -6.26
C MET A 1 3.31 -22.43 -4.92
N ASN A 2 2.73 -22.98 -3.87
CA ASN A 2 2.95 -22.45 -2.51
C ASN A 2 4.43 -22.62 -2.15
N ARG A 3 5.08 -21.54 -1.73
CA ARG A 3 6.48 -21.57 -1.30
C ARG A 3 6.53 -21.41 0.21
N ASP A 4 7.17 -22.37 0.86
CA ASP A 4 7.46 -22.27 2.29
C ASP A 4 8.61 -21.27 2.49
N LEU A 5 8.30 -20.08 3.05
CA LEU A 5 9.29 -19.05 3.31
C LEU A 5 10.19 -19.39 4.51
N THR A 6 9.92 -20.52 5.18
CA THR A 6 10.68 -20.97 6.34
C THR A 6 11.84 -21.92 5.98
N VAL A 7 12.03 -22.25 4.68
CA VAL A 7 13.03 -23.19 4.18
C VAL A 7 13.97 -22.51 3.18
N GLY A 8 15.24 -22.90 3.20
CA GLY A 8 16.28 -22.36 2.33
C GLY A 8 16.97 -21.10 2.91
N ARG A 9 17.94 -20.52 2.18
CA ARG A 9 18.64 -19.31 2.62
C ARG A 9 17.69 -18.13 2.66
N SER A 10 17.65 -17.44 3.80
CA SER A 10 16.70 -16.34 4.10
C SER A 10 16.76 -15.20 3.07
N ASP A 11 17.98 -14.81 2.63
CA ASP A 11 18.20 -13.77 1.64
C ASP A 11 17.58 -14.12 0.27
N ARG A 12 17.91 -15.31 -0.25
CA ARG A 12 17.42 -15.77 -1.57
C ARG A 12 15.90 -15.98 -1.57
N VAL A 13 15.36 -16.52 -0.48
CA VAL A 13 13.93 -16.77 -0.35
C VAL A 13 13.16 -15.45 -0.32
N LEU A 14 13.60 -14.50 0.50
CA LEU A 14 12.97 -13.19 0.63
C LEU A 14 13.05 -12.40 -0.69
N TRP A 15 14.21 -12.35 -1.33
CA TRP A 15 14.38 -11.61 -2.58
C TRP A 15 13.50 -12.17 -3.71
N LYS A 16 13.49 -13.51 -3.87
CA LYS A 16 12.63 -14.19 -4.86
C LYS A 16 11.14 -13.99 -4.59
N PHE A 17 10.77 -13.73 -3.34
CA PHE A 17 9.39 -13.43 -2.95
C PHE A 17 9.06 -11.94 -3.16
N CYS A 18 9.95 -11.04 -2.78
CA CYS A 18 9.70 -9.59 -2.83
C CYS A 18 9.79 -9.00 -4.25
N LEU A 19 10.67 -9.51 -5.14
CA LEU A 19 10.84 -8.95 -6.48
C LEU A 19 9.55 -8.95 -7.34
N PRO A 20 8.74 -10.03 -7.39
CA PRO A 20 7.47 -9.98 -8.12
C PRO A 20 6.46 -9.01 -7.48
N LEU A 21 6.48 -8.83 -6.14
CA LEU A 21 5.63 -7.84 -5.46
C LEU A 21 6.02 -6.42 -5.88
N PHE A 22 7.32 -6.14 -5.97
CA PHE A 22 7.83 -4.87 -6.50
C PHE A 22 7.40 -4.65 -7.96
N GLY A 23 7.51 -5.68 -8.80
CA GLY A 23 7.00 -5.65 -10.16
C GLY A 23 5.50 -5.36 -10.26
N SER A 24 4.69 -5.95 -9.38
CA SER A 24 3.26 -5.67 -9.28
C SER A 24 2.98 -4.19 -9.03
N MET A 25 3.78 -3.58 -8.15
CA MET A 25 3.66 -2.17 -7.82
C MET A 25 3.95 -1.27 -9.04
N ILE A 26 4.97 -1.59 -9.81
CA ILE A 26 5.30 -0.85 -11.05
C ILE A 26 4.13 -0.92 -12.03
N PHE A 27 3.56 -2.10 -12.28
CA PHE A 27 2.40 -2.24 -13.17
C PHE A 27 1.18 -1.48 -12.67
N GLN A 28 0.94 -1.46 -11.35
CA GLN A 28 -0.16 -0.69 -10.77
C GLN A 28 0.02 0.82 -10.97
N GLN A 29 1.24 1.32 -10.87
CA GLN A 29 1.50 2.74 -11.13
C GLN A 29 1.40 3.10 -12.62
N LEU A 30 1.87 2.22 -13.51
CA LEU A 30 1.70 2.40 -14.95
C LEU A 30 0.23 2.44 -15.34
N TYR A 31 -0.59 1.59 -14.74
CA TYR A 31 -2.03 1.57 -14.91
C TYR A 31 -2.66 2.92 -14.51
N ASN A 32 -2.38 3.43 -13.30
CA ASN A 32 -2.92 4.70 -12.82
C ASN A 32 -2.51 5.89 -13.71
N ILE A 33 -1.30 5.87 -14.26
CA ILE A 33 -0.82 6.87 -15.20
C ILE A 33 -1.58 6.76 -16.54
N ALA A 34 -1.80 5.55 -17.02
CA ALA A 34 -2.49 5.31 -18.28
C ALA A 34 -3.96 5.74 -18.22
N ASP A 35 -4.69 5.43 -17.15
CA ASP A 35 -6.07 5.89 -16.95
C ASP A 35 -6.17 7.41 -17.01
N SER A 36 -5.26 8.10 -16.28
CA SER A 36 -5.20 9.56 -16.30
C SER A 36 -4.85 10.12 -17.68
N PHE A 37 -3.95 9.43 -18.40
CA PHE A 37 -3.57 9.82 -19.77
C PHE A 37 -4.74 9.65 -20.75
N VAL A 38 -5.48 8.54 -20.69
CA VAL A 38 -6.65 8.31 -21.55
C VAL A 38 -7.73 9.35 -21.27
N ALA A 39 -8.06 9.60 -20.00
CA ALA A 39 -9.03 10.62 -19.62
C ALA A 39 -8.62 12.01 -20.12
N GLY A 40 -7.38 12.43 -19.88
CA GLY A 40 -6.90 13.74 -20.25
C GLY A 40 -6.78 13.95 -21.76
N LYS A 41 -6.25 12.97 -22.49
CA LYS A 41 -5.99 13.11 -23.92
C LYS A 41 -7.24 12.98 -24.81
N PHE A 42 -8.15 12.07 -24.47
CA PHE A 42 -9.30 11.77 -25.31
C PHE A 42 -10.59 12.45 -24.85
N LEU A 43 -10.71 12.83 -23.58
CA LEU A 43 -11.92 13.42 -23.01
C LEU A 43 -11.75 14.87 -22.55
N GLY A 44 -10.49 15.35 -22.45
CA GLY A 44 -10.17 16.73 -22.07
C GLY A 44 -9.99 16.96 -20.58
N GLU A 45 -9.77 18.24 -20.24
CA GLU A 45 -9.37 18.65 -18.87
C GLU A 45 -10.44 18.39 -17.82
N ASP A 46 -11.71 18.64 -18.14
CA ASP A 46 -12.82 18.43 -17.20
C ASP A 46 -12.99 16.94 -16.83
N ALA A 47 -12.79 16.05 -17.79
CA ALA A 47 -12.84 14.61 -17.55
C ALA A 47 -11.67 14.14 -16.68
N LEU A 48 -10.45 14.63 -16.95
CA LEU A 48 -9.29 14.36 -16.13
C LEU A 48 -9.49 14.86 -14.70
N ALA A 49 -10.03 16.08 -14.56
CA ALA A 49 -10.35 16.65 -13.25
C ALA A 49 -11.41 15.84 -12.50
N ALA A 50 -12.46 15.36 -13.20
CA ALA A 50 -13.51 14.53 -12.62
C ALA A 50 -12.98 13.17 -12.10
N VAL A 51 -12.13 12.50 -12.89
CA VAL A 51 -11.47 11.24 -12.50
C VAL A 51 -10.56 11.46 -11.30
N GLY A 52 -9.69 12.50 -11.38
CA GLY A 52 -8.75 12.82 -10.30
C GLY A 52 -9.43 13.18 -9.00
N ASN A 53 -10.51 13.97 -9.06
CA ASN A 53 -11.28 14.37 -7.89
C ASN A 53 -11.98 13.17 -7.23
N SER A 54 -12.59 12.30 -8.02
CA SER A 54 -13.23 11.08 -7.51
C SER A 54 -12.22 10.09 -6.94
N TYR A 55 -10.99 10.05 -7.47
CA TYR A 55 -9.93 9.17 -7.01
C TYR A 55 -9.55 9.40 -5.54
N GLU A 56 -9.54 10.64 -5.07
CA GLU A 56 -9.27 10.95 -3.66
C GLU A 56 -10.26 10.28 -2.71
N ILE A 57 -11.53 10.22 -3.09
CA ILE A 57 -12.57 9.50 -2.32
C ILE A 57 -12.34 7.99 -2.40
N THR A 58 -11.96 7.47 -3.58
CA THR A 58 -11.72 6.03 -3.76
C THR A 58 -10.58 5.52 -2.89
N LEU A 59 -9.56 6.36 -2.60
CA LEU A 59 -8.46 6.01 -1.71
C LEU A 59 -8.92 5.66 -0.29
N VAL A 60 -10.01 6.28 0.19
CA VAL A 60 -10.60 5.94 1.49
C VAL A 60 -11.12 4.50 1.48
N PHE A 61 -11.87 4.11 0.44
CA PHE A 61 -12.36 2.74 0.31
C PHE A 61 -11.23 1.72 0.12
N ILE A 62 -10.22 2.07 -0.67
CA ILE A 62 -9.03 1.24 -0.88
C ILE A 62 -8.28 1.00 0.44
N ALA A 63 -8.24 1.98 1.35
CA ALA A 63 -7.59 1.83 2.66
C ALA A 63 -8.19 0.67 3.48
N PHE A 64 -9.52 0.50 3.44
CA PHE A 64 -10.19 -0.62 4.09
C PHE A 64 -9.85 -1.96 3.44
N ALA A 65 -9.89 -2.03 2.10
CA ALA A 65 -9.51 -3.24 1.36
C ALA A 65 -8.06 -3.65 1.64
N PHE A 66 -7.15 -2.67 1.68
CA PHE A 66 -5.73 -2.86 1.98
C PHE A 66 -5.52 -3.33 3.43
N GLY A 67 -6.26 -2.77 4.39
CA GLY A 67 -6.23 -3.24 5.78
C GLY A 67 -6.69 -4.69 5.92
N CYS A 68 -7.76 -5.09 5.23
CA CYS A 68 -8.23 -6.48 5.18
C CYS A 68 -7.17 -7.41 4.56
N ASN A 69 -6.50 -6.98 3.48
CA ASN A 69 -5.38 -7.71 2.88
C ASN A 69 -4.27 -7.95 3.90
N ILE A 70 -3.79 -6.92 4.58
CA ILE A 70 -2.67 -7.01 5.53
C ILE A 70 -3.08 -7.88 6.73
N GLY A 71 -4.26 -7.66 7.31
CA GLY A 71 -4.75 -8.44 8.44
C GLY A 71 -4.86 -9.93 8.12
N CYS A 72 -5.44 -10.25 6.97
CA CYS A 72 -5.52 -11.60 6.47
C CYS A 72 -4.13 -12.21 6.24
N SER A 73 -3.28 -11.51 5.47
CA SER A 73 -1.99 -12.07 5.05
C SER A 73 -1.08 -12.39 6.22
N VAL A 74 -1.03 -11.55 7.25
CA VAL A 74 -0.20 -11.76 8.45
C VAL A 74 -0.69 -12.96 9.26
N ILE A 75 -1.98 -13.05 9.54
CA ILE A 75 -2.53 -14.13 10.36
C ILE A 75 -2.48 -15.48 9.61
N VAL A 76 -2.83 -15.48 8.32
CA VAL A 76 -2.74 -16.68 7.47
C VAL A 76 -1.28 -17.13 7.32
N SER A 77 -0.32 -16.20 7.13
CA SER A 77 1.12 -16.51 7.11
C SER A 77 1.58 -17.18 8.38
N LYS A 78 1.17 -16.66 9.54
CA LYS A 78 1.53 -17.20 10.84
C LYS A 78 0.99 -18.62 11.02
N LEU A 79 -0.31 -18.83 10.75
CA LEU A 79 -0.96 -20.15 10.84
C LEU A 79 -0.37 -21.16 9.85
N PHE A 80 0.03 -20.70 8.66
CA PHE A 80 0.72 -21.51 7.67
C PHE A 80 2.09 -21.96 8.18
N GLY A 81 2.86 -21.05 8.80
CA GLY A 81 4.13 -21.36 9.45
C GLY A 81 3.98 -22.33 10.63
N GLU A 82 2.93 -22.18 11.46
CA GLU A 82 2.56 -23.09 12.55
C GLU A 82 2.08 -24.46 12.07
N LYS A 83 1.91 -24.68 10.76
CA LYS A 83 1.32 -25.89 10.15
C LYS A 83 -0.13 -26.16 10.60
N ARG A 84 -0.84 -25.16 11.12
CA ARG A 84 -2.24 -25.22 11.54
C ARG A 84 -3.17 -25.00 10.35
N MET A 85 -3.23 -25.96 9.43
CA MET A 85 -3.90 -25.80 8.14
C MET A 85 -5.43 -25.65 8.26
N LYS A 86 -6.07 -26.27 9.27
CA LYS A 86 -7.50 -26.09 9.54
C LYS A 86 -7.78 -24.63 9.89
N ASP A 87 -7.08 -24.09 10.88
CA ASP A 87 -7.27 -22.71 11.33
C ASP A 87 -6.89 -21.69 10.26
N MET A 88 -5.89 -22.00 9.44
CA MET A 88 -5.50 -21.18 8.29
C MET A 88 -6.66 -21.06 7.28
N LYS A 89 -7.31 -22.18 6.91
CA LYS A 89 -8.49 -22.14 6.04
C LYS A 89 -9.65 -21.38 6.69
N THR A 90 -9.93 -21.62 7.96
CA THR A 90 -10.95 -20.89 8.72
C THR A 90 -10.65 -19.39 8.74
N ALA A 91 -9.38 -18.98 8.90
CA ALA A 91 -8.99 -17.56 8.84
C ALA A 91 -9.28 -16.94 7.47
N VAL A 92 -9.00 -17.68 6.39
CA VAL A 92 -9.33 -17.22 5.01
C VAL A 92 -10.83 -17.04 4.85
N TYR A 93 -11.65 -18.04 5.20
CA TYR A 93 -13.10 -17.95 5.08
C TYR A 93 -13.68 -16.84 5.96
N THR A 94 -13.20 -16.73 7.21
CA THR A 94 -13.58 -15.63 8.12
C THR A 94 -13.28 -14.26 7.51
N THR A 95 -12.11 -14.09 6.87
CA THR A 95 -11.74 -12.84 6.23
C THR A 95 -12.61 -12.52 5.02
N LEU A 96 -12.91 -13.52 4.18
CA LEU A 96 -13.78 -13.34 3.02
C LEU A 96 -15.19 -12.93 3.44
N ILE A 97 -15.76 -13.57 4.47
CA ILE A 97 -17.10 -13.26 5.00
C ILE A 97 -17.11 -11.88 5.65
N ALA A 98 -16.20 -11.60 6.58
CA ALA A 98 -16.15 -10.33 7.29
C ALA A 98 -15.77 -9.15 6.36
N GLY A 99 -14.82 -9.37 5.45
CA GLY A 99 -14.44 -8.40 4.42
C GLY A 99 -15.57 -8.12 3.44
N GLY A 100 -16.33 -9.16 3.06
CA GLY A 100 -17.54 -9.01 2.23
C GLY A 100 -18.64 -8.21 2.93
N ALA A 101 -18.91 -8.47 4.21
CA ALA A 101 -19.87 -7.71 5.01
C ALA A 101 -19.44 -6.24 5.15
N LEU A 102 -18.16 -5.98 5.47
CA LEU A 102 -17.59 -4.62 5.54
C LEU A 102 -17.71 -3.92 4.19
N CYS A 103 -17.35 -4.60 3.10
CA CYS A 103 -17.46 -4.07 1.75
C CYS A 103 -18.89 -3.68 1.40
N LEU A 104 -19.89 -4.53 1.74
CA LEU A 104 -21.30 -4.23 1.51
C LEU A 104 -21.74 -2.96 2.24
N VAL A 105 -21.36 -2.81 3.51
CA VAL A 105 -21.67 -1.61 4.30
C VAL A 105 -21.05 -0.37 3.66
N LEU A 106 -19.77 -0.44 3.27
CA LEU A 106 -19.07 0.67 2.63
C LEU A 106 -19.66 1.00 1.25
N MET A 107 -20.04 -0.01 0.47
CA MET A 107 -20.67 0.16 -0.84
C MET A 107 -22.01 0.86 -0.71
N LEU A 108 -22.87 0.41 0.19
CA LEU A 108 -24.17 1.04 0.43
C LEU A 108 -24.01 2.47 0.95
N ALA A 109 -23.16 2.69 1.93
CA ALA A 109 -22.86 4.04 2.43
C ALA A 109 -22.29 4.94 1.32
N GLY A 110 -21.34 4.42 0.54
CA GLY A 110 -20.73 5.14 -0.58
C GLY A 110 -21.77 5.58 -1.62
N LEU A 111 -22.66 4.68 -2.05
CA LEU A 111 -23.72 5.00 -3.02
C LEU A 111 -24.73 6.02 -2.48
N ILE A 112 -25.12 5.90 -1.21
CA ILE A 112 -26.05 6.83 -0.58
C ILE A 112 -25.45 8.23 -0.43
N PHE A 113 -24.17 8.30 -0.05
CA PHE A 113 -23.51 9.56 0.28
C PHE A 113 -22.51 10.04 -0.80
N SER A 114 -22.52 9.45 -2.01
CA SER A 114 -21.54 9.78 -3.07
C SER A 114 -21.51 11.26 -3.40
N ARG A 115 -22.68 11.91 -3.50
CA ARG A 115 -22.80 13.34 -3.75
C ARG A 115 -22.25 14.18 -2.61
N GLN A 116 -22.62 13.86 -1.36
CA GLN A 116 -22.15 14.56 -0.17
C GLN A 116 -20.63 14.44 0.01
N LEU A 117 -20.06 13.26 -0.31
CA LEU A 117 -18.62 13.07 -0.30
C LEU A 117 -17.91 13.99 -1.30
N LEU A 118 -18.47 14.16 -2.50
CA LEU A 118 -17.93 15.08 -3.50
C LEU A 118 -18.11 16.55 -3.09
N GLU A 119 -19.23 16.92 -2.49
CA GLU A 119 -19.46 18.25 -1.94
C GLU A 119 -18.49 18.58 -0.80
N MET A 120 -18.18 17.61 0.07
CA MET A 120 -17.21 17.78 1.18
C MET A 120 -15.79 18.11 0.71
N ILE A 121 -15.39 17.66 -0.48
CA ILE A 121 -14.08 17.98 -1.07
C ILE A 121 -14.16 19.21 -1.99
N ASN A 122 -15.26 19.96 -1.96
CA ASN A 122 -15.50 21.16 -2.76
C ASN A 122 -15.36 20.91 -4.27
N THR A 123 -15.98 19.84 -4.76
CA THR A 123 -16.02 19.53 -6.19
C THR A 123 -16.69 20.66 -6.97
N PRO A 124 -16.06 21.24 -8.01
CA PRO A 124 -16.67 22.28 -8.85
C PRO A 124 -17.91 21.78 -9.57
N ASP A 125 -18.91 22.66 -9.73
CA ASP A 125 -20.22 22.31 -10.32
C ASP A 125 -20.11 21.79 -11.76
N ASN A 126 -19.17 22.31 -12.55
CA ASN A 126 -18.94 21.90 -13.95
C ASN A 126 -18.52 20.43 -14.09
N ILE A 127 -17.83 19.86 -13.10
CA ILE A 127 -17.38 18.46 -13.11
C ILE A 127 -18.18 17.56 -12.14
N MET A 128 -19.08 18.10 -11.35
CA MET A 128 -19.82 17.36 -10.31
C MET A 128 -20.54 16.13 -10.89
N THR A 129 -21.23 16.28 -12.01
CA THR A 129 -21.99 15.18 -12.64
C THR A 129 -21.06 14.07 -13.12
N ALA A 130 -19.97 14.42 -13.79
CA ALA A 130 -18.98 13.45 -14.28
C ALA A 130 -18.25 12.76 -13.12
N SER A 131 -17.88 13.52 -12.08
CA SER A 131 -17.24 12.97 -10.87
C SER A 131 -18.18 11.99 -10.15
N LYS A 132 -19.47 12.34 -10.01
CA LYS A 132 -20.46 11.45 -9.39
C LYS A 132 -20.66 10.19 -10.19
N GLN A 133 -20.77 10.29 -11.52
CA GLN A 133 -20.94 9.13 -12.40
C GLN A 133 -19.74 8.17 -12.30
N TYR A 134 -18.51 8.71 -12.32
CA TYR A 134 -17.29 7.92 -12.14
C TYR A 134 -17.26 7.25 -10.76
N LEU A 135 -17.53 8.02 -9.70
CA LEU A 135 -17.51 7.54 -8.33
C LEU A 135 -18.55 6.43 -8.09
N ASP A 136 -19.77 6.60 -8.57
CA ASP A 136 -20.84 5.60 -8.41
C ASP A 136 -20.46 4.27 -9.09
N ILE A 137 -19.93 4.32 -10.32
CA ILE A 137 -19.45 3.12 -11.02
C ILE A 137 -18.28 2.48 -10.26
N TYR A 138 -17.33 3.30 -9.76
CA TYR A 138 -16.22 2.80 -8.96
C TYR A 138 -16.70 2.12 -7.67
N ILE A 139 -17.70 2.70 -6.98
CA ILE A 139 -18.28 2.10 -5.77
C ILE A 139 -18.90 0.72 -6.08
N TRP A 140 -19.54 0.54 -7.23
CA TRP A 140 -19.99 -0.77 -7.69
C TRP A 140 -18.84 -1.76 -7.90
N SER A 141 -17.62 -1.31 -8.16
CA SER A 141 -16.44 -2.16 -8.28
C SER A 141 -15.85 -2.60 -6.93
N LEU A 142 -16.25 -2.00 -5.81
CA LEU A 142 -15.67 -2.28 -4.48
C LEU A 142 -15.64 -3.77 -4.09
N PRO A 143 -16.68 -4.58 -4.35
CA PRO A 143 -16.60 -6.02 -4.05
C PRO A 143 -15.42 -6.70 -4.75
N PHE A 144 -15.18 -6.35 -6.00
CA PHE A 144 -14.05 -6.90 -6.77
C PHE A 144 -12.70 -6.41 -6.22
N VAL A 145 -12.60 -5.13 -5.85
CA VAL A 145 -11.41 -4.55 -5.22
C VAL A 145 -11.12 -5.24 -3.88
N PHE A 146 -12.14 -5.43 -3.02
CA PHE A 146 -11.97 -6.07 -1.72
C PHE A 146 -11.53 -7.52 -1.84
N PHE A 147 -12.26 -8.34 -2.61
CA PHE A 147 -11.96 -9.76 -2.75
C PHE A 147 -10.63 -9.99 -3.48
N TYR A 148 -10.29 -9.16 -4.46
CA TYR A 148 -8.99 -9.21 -5.11
C TYR A 148 -7.86 -8.90 -4.11
N ASN A 149 -8.00 -7.85 -3.29
CA ASN A 149 -7.01 -7.52 -2.26
C ASN A 149 -6.87 -8.64 -1.23
N ILE A 150 -7.95 -9.22 -0.74
CA ILE A 150 -7.90 -10.38 0.18
C ILE A 150 -7.21 -11.56 -0.51
N ALA A 151 -7.53 -11.85 -1.76
CA ALA A 151 -6.90 -12.94 -2.52
C ALA A 151 -5.39 -12.73 -2.68
N THR A 152 -4.94 -11.51 -2.99
CA THR A 152 -3.50 -11.18 -3.08
C THR A 152 -2.80 -11.35 -1.73
N GLY A 153 -3.45 -10.98 -0.63
CA GLY A 153 -2.97 -11.22 0.72
C GLY A 153 -2.82 -12.71 1.04
N ILE A 154 -3.77 -13.54 0.61
CA ILE A 154 -3.72 -15.00 0.78
C ILE A 154 -2.56 -15.60 -0.06
N PHE A 155 -2.38 -15.18 -1.31
CA PHE A 155 -1.25 -15.62 -2.11
C PHE A 155 0.09 -15.27 -1.44
N ALA A 156 0.22 -14.03 -0.97
CA ALA A 156 1.42 -13.58 -0.25
C ALA A 156 1.64 -14.40 1.03
N ALA A 157 0.58 -14.70 1.78
CA ALA A 157 0.63 -15.54 2.97
C ALA A 157 1.09 -16.99 2.69
N LEU A 158 0.76 -17.51 1.52
CA LEU A 158 1.19 -18.84 1.06
C LEU A 158 2.57 -18.80 0.34
N GLY A 159 3.27 -17.66 0.37
CA GLY A 159 4.59 -17.47 -0.23
C GLY A 159 4.56 -17.36 -1.76
N ASP A 160 3.41 -17.09 -2.36
CA ASP A 160 3.28 -16.90 -3.80
C ASP A 160 3.07 -15.43 -4.16
N SER A 161 4.12 -14.81 -4.65
CA SER A 161 4.09 -13.44 -5.19
C SER A 161 3.96 -13.37 -6.71
N ARG A 162 4.12 -14.50 -7.41
CA ARG A 162 4.09 -14.54 -8.88
C ARG A 162 2.68 -14.54 -9.43
N THR A 163 1.77 -15.28 -8.81
CA THR A 163 0.37 -15.36 -9.27
C THR A 163 -0.31 -13.98 -9.22
N PRO A 164 -0.28 -13.22 -8.11
CA PRO A 164 -0.84 -11.87 -8.10
C PRO A 164 -0.14 -10.92 -9.09
N PHE A 165 1.18 -11.05 -9.27
CA PHE A 165 1.92 -10.27 -10.26
C PHE A 165 1.41 -10.50 -11.69
N ILE A 166 1.23 -11.76 -12.10
CA ILE A 166 0.73 -12.09 -13.45
C ILE A 166 -0.70 -11.56 -13.66
N PHE A 167 -1.57 -11.72 -12.64
CA PHE A 167 -2.95 -11.22 -12.75
C PHE A 167 -2.99 -9.70 -12.83
N LEU A 168 -2.18 -9.00 -12.04
CA LEU A 168 -2.14 -7.55 -12.08
C LEU A 168 -1.56 -7.03 -13.39
N ALA A 169 -0.46 -7.63 -13.89
CA ALA A 169 0.14 -7.23 -15.15
C ALA A 169 -0.83 -7.43 -16.33
N ALA A 170 -1.48 -8.61 -16.39
CA ALA A 170 -2.48 -8.89 -17.43
C ALA A 170 -3.68 -7.94 -17.33
N SER A 171 -4.20 -7.70 -16.13
CA SER A 171 -5.31 -6.78 -15.89
C SER A 171 -4.97 -5.36 -16.29
N SER A 172 -3.79 -4.86 -15.92
CA SER A 172 -3.34 -3.51 -16.22
C SER A 172 -3.23 -3.27 -17.74
N ILE A 173 -2.64 -4.22 -18.46
CA ILE A 173 -2.52 -4.15 -19.93
C ILE A 173 -3.91 -4.21 -20.58
N SER A 174 -4.77 -5.13 -20.13
CA SER A 174 -6.14 -5.25 -20.66
C SER A 174 -6.98 -4.01 -20.37
N ASN A 175 -6.83 -3.41 -19.19
CA ASN A 175 -7.56 -2.21 -18.82
C ASN A 175 -7.21 -1.03 -19.74
N ILE A 176 -5.93 -0.77 -20.02
CA ILE A 176 -5.52 0.28 -20.96
C ILE A 176 -6.19 0.09 -22.34
N ALA A 177 -6.21 -1.15 -22.84
CA ALA A 177 -6.85 -1.45 -24.11
C ALA A 177 -8.37 -1.23 -24.09
N VAL A 178 -9.03 -1.64 -23.00
CA VAL A 178 -10.49 -1.48 -22.82
C VAL A 178 -10.85 -0.02 -22.59
N ASP A 179 -10.05 0.76 -21.87
CA ASP A 179 -10.23 2.21 -21.70
C ASP A 179 -10.24 2.92 -23.04
N ILE A 180 -9.21 2.69 -23.86
CA ILE A 180 -9.13 3.27 -25.20
C ILE A 180 -10.34 2.87 -26.03
N LEU A 181 -10.73 1.59 -26.02
CA LEU A 181 -11.88 1.08 -26.77
C LEU A 181 -13.18 1.77 -26.33
N PHE A 182 -13.44 1.85 -25.02
CA PHE A 182 -14.70 2.42 -24.48
C PHE A 182 -14.79 3.92 -24.70
N VAL A 183 -13.65 4.62 -24.60
CA VAL A 183 -13.61 6.06 -24.79
C VAL A 183 -13.67 6.43 -26.29
N THR A 184 -12.87 5.76 -27.14
CA THR A 184 -12.74 6.17 -28.55
C THR A 184 -13.77 5.52 -29.46
N ALA A 185 -14.01 4.21 -29.34
CA ALA A 185 -14.91 3.48 -30.23
C ALA A 185 -16.38 3.54 -29.77
N PHE A 186 -16.63 3.46 -28.45
CA PHE A 186 -18.01 3.49 -27.93
C PHE A 186 -18.46 4.87 -27.45
N GLY A 187 -17.56 5.86 -27.36
CA GLY A 187 -17.89 7.23 -26.97
C GLY A 187 -18.47 7.37 -25.56
N MET A 188 -18.10 6.45 -24.64
CA MET A 188 -18.70 6.37 -23.30
C MET A 188 -18.23 7.47 -22.32
N GLY A 189 -17.31 8.34 -22.75
CA GLY A 189 -16.81 9.41 -21.90
C GLY A 189 -16.14 8.92 -20.62
N VAL A 190 -16.28 9.68 -19.54
CA VAL A 190 -15.70 9.36 -18.21
C VAL A 190 -16.23 8.03 -17.67
N ALA A 191 -17.51 7.71 -17.93
CA ALA A 191 -18.10 6.42 -17.56
C ALA A 191 -17.36 5.24 -18.19
N GLY A 192 -16.83 5.40 -19.42
CA GLY A 192 -16.07 4.35 -20.12
C GLY A 192 -14.83 3.93 -19.33
N VAL A 193 -14.05 4.88 -18.81
CA VAL A 193 -12.89 4.62 -17.98
C VAL A 193 -13.29 3.87 -16.70
N ALA A 194 -14.36 4.29 -16.03
CA ALA A 194 -14.85 3.63 -14.82
C ALA A 194 -15.33 2.20 -15.09
N TRP A 195 -16.06 1.97 -16.18
CA TRP A 195 -16.53 0.63 -16.59
C TRP A 195 -15.39 -0.30 -17.00
N ALA A 196 -14.38 0.21 -17.71
CA ALA A 196 -13.20 -0.57 -18.06
C ALA A 196 -12.48 -1.06 -16.80
N THR A 197 -12.29 -0.17 -15.83
CA THR A 197 -11.72 -0.51 -14.52
C THR A 197 -12.56 -1.58 -13.81
N LEU A 198 -13.87 -1.40 -13.74
CA LEU A 198 -14.79 -2.36 -13.08
C LEU A 198 -14.69 -3.74 -13.72
N ILE A 199 -14.73 -3.83 -15.05
CA ILE A 199 -14.70 -5.11 -15.78
C ILE A 199 -13.36 -5.80 -15.61
N CYS A 200 -12.25 -5.09 -15.81
CA CYS A 200 -10.90 -5.67 -15.69
C CYS A 200 -10.60 -6.10 -14.25
N GLN A 201 -11.02 -5.31 -13.26
CA GLN A 201 -10.91 -5.66 -11.85
C GLN A 201 -11.80 -6.85 -11.50
N GLY A 202 -13.03 -6.91 -12.04
CA GLY A 202 -13.96 -8.01 -11.86
C GLY A 202 -13.41 -9.33 -12.37
N VAL A 203 -12.91 -9.36 -13.63
CA VAL A 203 -12.28 -10.56 -14.20
C VAL A 203 -11.09 -11.00 -13.36
N SER A 204 -10.20 -10.08 -12.99
CA SER A 204 -9.04 -10.39 -12.15
C SER A 204 -9.43 -10.93 -10.79
N CYS A 205 -10.46 -10.38 -10.16
CA CYS A 205 -10.99 -10.84 -8.90
C CYS A 205 -11.52 -12.28 -9.00
N VAL A 206 -12.36 -12.58 -10.00
CA VAL A 206 -12.93 -13.92 -10.20
C VAL A 206 -11.82 -14.94 -10.42
N LEU A 207 -10.83 -14.61 -11.25
CA LEU A 207 -9.68 -15.49 -11.49
C LEU A 207 -8.86 -15.71 -10.22
N ALA A 208 -8.53 -14.63 -9.48
CA ALA A 208 -7.74 -14.72 -8.26
C ALA A 208 -8.45 -15.54 -7.18
N VAL A 209 -9.72 -15.27 -6.92
CA VAL A 209 -10.53 -15.98 -5.93
C VAL A 209 -10.68 -17.46 -6.30
N THR A 210 -10.93 -17.77 -7.58
CA THR A 210 -11.01 -19.14 -8.09
C THR A 210 -9.70 -19.91 -7.84
N VAL A 211 -8.56 -19.27 -8.11
CA VAL A 211 -7.26 -19.91 -7.85
C VAL A 211 -7.01 -20.08 -6.35
N VAL A 212 -7.42 -19.12 -5.51
CA VAL A 212 -7.35 -19.27 -4.03
C VAL A 212 -8.14 -20.50 -3.59
N PHE A 213 -9.41 -20.62 -3.98
CA PHE A 213 -10.24 -21.77 -3.59
C PHE A 213 -9.68 -23.09 -4.10
N ARG A 214 -9.19 -23.15 -5.35
CA ARG A 214 -8.53 -24.36 -5.90
C ARG A 214 -7.30 -24.76 -5.10
N ARG A 215 -6.53 -23.79 -4.59
CA ARG A 215 -5.36 -24.08 -3.73
C ARG A 215 -5.75 -24.53 -2.35
N LEU A 216 -6.74 -23.90 -1.72
CA LEU A 216 -7.25 -24.31 -0.43
C LEU A 216 -7.83 -25.72 -0.47
N TYR A 217 -8.50 -26.09 -1.55
CA TYR A 217 -9.03 -27.45 -1.75
C TYR A 217 -7.91 -28.51 -1.77
N LYS A 218 -6.78 -28.20 -2.40
CA LYS A 218 -5.62 -29.11 -2.46
C LYS A 218 -4.89 -29.30 -1.12
N ILE A 219 -5.08 -28.39 -0.17
CA ILE A 219 -4.51 -28.51 1.17
C ILE A 219 -5.42 -29.45 1.98
N LYS A 220 -4.97 -30.69 2.19
CA LYS A 220 -5.71 -31.67 3.00
C LYS A 220 -5.65 -31.28 4.48
N THR A 221 -6.79 -31.40 5.18
CA THR A 221 -6.90 -31.18 6.62
C THR A 221 -7.61 -32.38 7.23
N PRO A 222 -7.18 -32.87 8.42
CA PRO A 222 -7.81 -34.04 9.07
C PRO A 222 -9.28 -33.79 9.40
N GLN A 223 -9.67 -32.56 9.68
CA GLN A 223 -11.03 -32.11 9.96
C GLN A 223 -11.42 -30.98 9.01
N PRO A 224 -12.71 -30.85 8.68
CA PRO A 224 -13.18 -29.70 7.88
C PRO A 224 -12.88 -28.39 8.61
N ALA A 225 -12.57 -27.36 7.82
CA ALA A 225 -12.38 -26.01 8.35
C ALA A 225 -13.75 -25.37 8.65
N ASP A 226 -13.82 -24.61 9.73
CA ASP A 226 -15.01 -23.88 10.07
C ASP A 226 -15.17 -22.69 9.10
N LEU A 227 -16.40 -22.32 8.74
CA LEU A 227 -16.64 -21.21 7.82
C LEU A 227 -16.34 -19.86 8.46
N PHE A 228 -16.49 -19.74 9.77
CA PHE A 228 -16.31 -18.47 10.48
C PHE A 228 -15.81 -18.69 11.91
N SER A 229 -14.94 -17.80 12.39
CA SER A 229 -14.45 -17.81 13.77
C SER A 229 -14.24 -16.40 14.31
N TRP A 230 -15.02 -16.02 15.31
CA TRP A 230 -14.86 -14.74 16.01
C TRP A 230 -13.47 -14.55 16.62
N LYS A 231 -12.87 -15.63 17.10
CA LYS A 231 -11.51 -15.62 17.66
C LYS A 231 -10.45 -15.27 16.60
N LEU A 232 -10.60 -15.82 15.40
CA LEU A 232 -9.70 -15.52 14.29
C LEU A 232 -9.98 -14.12 13.72
N LEU A 233 -11.24 -13.72 13.63
CA LEU A 233 -11.62 -12.36 13.25
C LEU A 233 -10.98 -11.33 14.18
N GLY A 234 -11.03 -11.54 15.50
CA GLY A 234 -10.37 -10.66 16.47
C GLY A 234 -8.87 -10.54 16.24
N LYS A 235 -8.18 -11.66 15.93
CA LYS A 235 -6.74 -11.62 15.58
C LYS A 235 -6.46 -10.88 14.29
N ILE A 236 -7.29 -11.05 13.26
CA ILE A 236 -7.19 -10.35 12.00
C ILE A 236 -7.43 -8.86 12.20
N ALA A 237 -8.46 -8.48 12.97
CA ALA A 237 -8.81 -7.10 13.27
C ALA A 237 -7.68 -6.36 14.02
N VAL A 238 -6.98 -7.02 14.93
CA VAL A 238 -5.81 -6.46 15.65
C VAL A 238 -4.74 -5.97 14.66
N VAL A 239 -4.62 -6.56 13.49
CA VAL A 239 -3.66 -6.14 12.45
C VAL A 239 -4.34 -5.24 11.40
N ALA A 240 -5.55 -5.57 10.98
CA ALA A 240 -6.27 -4.86 9.94
C ALA A 240 -6.64 -3.44 10.36
N VAL A 241 -7.25 -3.26 11.54
CA VAL A 241 -7.73 -1.95 12.00
C VAL A 241 -6.60 -0.92 12.14
N PRO A 242 -5.47 -1.22 12.80
CA PRO A 242 -4.35 -0.29 12.83
C PRO A 242 -3.79 0.04 11.44
N SER A 243 -3.82 -0.91 10.50
CA SER A 243 -3.35 -0.68 9.13
C SER A 243 -4.30 0.24 8.35
N ILE A 244 -5.61 0.13 8.55
CA ILE A 244 -6.61 1.06 8.01
C ILE A 244 -6.39 2.46 8.58
N ILE A 245 -6.27 2.57 9.91
CA ILE A 245 -6.04 3.83 10.60
C ILE A 245 -4.75 4.50 10.10
N GLN A 246 -3.65 3.75 9.98
CA GLN A 246 -2.40 4.25 9.41
C GLN A 246 -2.63 4.90 8.03
N GLN A 247 -3.30 4.20 7.13
CA GLN A 247 -3.53 4.69 5.78
C GLN A 247 -4.38 5.96 5.76
N SER A 248 -5.40 6.00 6.61
CA SER A 248 -6.26 7.19 6.76
C SER A 248 -5.48 8.39 7.32
N PHE A 249 -4.62 8.18 8.33
CA PHE A 249 -3.77 9.24 8.87
C PHE A 249 -2.74 9.77 7.88
N ILE A 250 -2.19 8.91 7.02
CA ILE A 250 -1.30 9.34 5.93
C ILE A 250 -2.05 10.32 5.01
N SER A 251 -3.27 9.98 4.61
CA SER A 251 -4.10 10.84 3.74
C SER A 251 -4.41 12.18 4.40
N VAL A 252 -4.85 12.18 5.66
CA VAL A 252 -5.11 13.42 6.43
C VAL A 252 -3.84 14.26 6.57
N GLY A 253 -2.70 13.64 6.90
CA GLY A 253 -1.42 14.34 7.01
C GLY A 253 -0.99 15.00 5.70
N ASN A 254 -1.19 14.33 4.58
CA ASN A 254 -0.90 14.86 3.24
C ASN A 254 -1.80 16.06 2.90
N ILE A 255 -3.09 16.01 3.25
CA ILE A 255 -4.02 17.13 3.05
C ILE A 255 -3.56 18.37 3.84
N ILE A 256 -3.15 18.20 5.11
CA ILE A 256 -2.68 19.31 5.95
C ILE A 256 -1.39 19.91 5.35
N ILE A 257 -0.44 19.09 4.94
CA ILE A 257 0.81 19.54 4.31
C ILE A 257 0.50 20.26 2.99
N GLN A 258 -0.42 19.75 2.19
CA GLN A 258 -0.86 20.39 0.94
C GLN A 258 -1.44 21.79 1.22
N GLY A 259 -2.23 21.95 2.28
CA GLY A 259 -2.74 23.25 2.70
C GLY A 259 -1.64 24.26 3.02
N VAL A 260 -0.56 23.82 3.69
CA VAL A 260 0.62 24.65 3.95
C VAL A 260 1.33 25.02 2.64
N ILE A 261 1.48 24.08 1.70
CA ILE A 261 2.15 24.31 0.42
C ILE A 261 1.36 25.29 -0.44
N ASN A 262 0.05 25.18 -0.47
CA ASN A 262 -0.84 26.05 -1.26
C ASN A 262 -0.69 27.54 -0.86
N SER A 263 -0.33 27.84 0.40
CA SER A 263 -0.08 29.21 0.85
C SER A 263 1.14 29.86 0.22
N PHE A 264 2.04 29.08 -0.42
CA PHE A 264 3.23 29.58 -1.13
C PHE A 264 2.97 29.89 -2.62
N GLY A 265 1.75 29.67 -3.10
CA GLY A 265 1.33 30.00 -4.45
C GLY A 265 1.35 28.83 -5.45
N SER A 266 0.73 29.07 -6.61
CA SER A 266 0.46 28.02 -7.61
C SER A 266 1.71 27.38 -8.20
N SER A 267 2.77 28.14 -8.46
CA SER A 267 4.02 27.60 -9.00
C SER A 267 4.70 26.63 -8.02
N VAL A 268 4.67 26.93 -6.70
CA VAL A 268 5.20 26.03 -5.66
C VAL A 268 4.36 24.78 -5.59
N THR A 269 3.04 24.92 -5.61
CA THR A 269 2.10 23.79 -5.61
C THR A 269 2.31 22.87 -6.81
N ALA A 270 2.50 23.41 -8.01
CA ALA A 270 2.75 22.64 -9.22
C ALA A 270 4.07 21.85 -9.15
N GLY A 271 5.16 22.50 -8.72
CA GLY A 271 6.46 21.85 -8.54
C GLY A 271 6.41 20.72 -7.50
N TYR A 272 5.71 20.94 -6.39
CA TYR A 272 5.48 19.89 -5.38
C TYR A 272 4.65 18.74 -5.94
N ALA A 273 3.55 19.02 -6.64
CA ALA A 273 2.68 18.00 -7.19
C ALA A 273 3.40 17.04 -8.14
N ALA A 274 4.32 17.56 -8.97
CA ALA A 274 5.18 16.73 -9.81
C ALA A 274 6.11 15.84 -8.99
N SER A 275 6.77 16.42 -7.99
CA SER A 275 7.79 15.72 -7.19
C SER A 275 7.19 14.72 -6.23
N VAL A 276 6.01 14.99 -5.66
CA VAL A 276 5.34 14.05 -4.75
C VAL A 276 4.85 12.79 -5.48
N LYS A 277 4.52 12.88 -6.77
CA LYS A 277 4.23 11.67 -7.58
C LYS A 277 5.43 10.75 -7.66
N LEU A 278 6.61 11.32 -7.90
CA LEU A 278 7.88 10.57 -7.90
C LEU A 278 8.20 9.99 -6.53
N ASN A 279 8.02 10.77 -5.46
CA ASN A 279 8.19 10.32 -4.09
C ASN A 279 7.23 9.16 -3.74
N ASN A 280 5.95 9.27 -4.10
CA ASN A 280 4.95 8.26 -3.81
C ASN A 280 5.27 6.93 -4.52
N LEU A 281 5.79 6.96 -5.74
CA LEU A 281 6.25 5.75 -6.44
C LEU A 281 7.29 5.00 -5.60
N VAL A 282 8.26 5.71 -5.02
CA VAL A 282 9.34 5.11 -4.21
C VAL A 282 8.79 4.59 -2.89
N ILE A 283 8.05 5.42 -2.15
CA ILE A 283 7.52 5.06 -0.82
C ILE A 283 6.54 3.88 -0.91
N THR A 284 5.66 3.86 -1.92
CA THR A 284 4.72 2.75 -2.11
C THR A 284 5.46 1.46 -2.49
N SER A 285 6.52 1.56 -3.29
CA SER A 285 7.39 0.42 -3.61
C SER A 285 8.04 -0.17 -2.36
N PHE A 286 8.60 0.67 -1.49
CA PHE A 286 9.21 0.22 -0.23
C PHE A 286 8.17 -0.32 0.77
N THR A 287 6.97 0.26 0.80
CA THR A 287 5.85 -0.26 1.60
C THR A 287 5.45 -1.66 1.15
N THR A 288 5.40 -1.90 -0.15
CA THR A 288 5.11 -3.23 -0.72
C THR A 288 6.18 -4.26 -0.36
N LEU A 289 7.45 -3.87 -0.41
CA LEU A 289 8.56 -4.72 0.04
C LEU A 289 8.47 -4.98 1.56
N GLY A 290 8.11 -3.97 2.36
CA GLY A 290 7.83 -4.11 3.79
C GLY A 290 6.70 -5.11 4.08
N ASN A 291 5.64 -5.13 3.26
CA ASN A 291 4.58 -6.13 3.36
C ASN A 291 5.09 -7.55 3.06
N GLY A 292 6.01 -7.69 2.10
CA GLY A 292 6.71 -8.96 1.85
C GLY A 292 7.53 -9.43 3.06
N VAL A 293 8.26 -8.52 3.70
CA VAL A 293 8.99 -8.80 4.94
C VAL A 293 8.04 -9.18 6.08
N SER A 294 6.85 -8.57 6.15
CA SER A 294 5.83 -8.90 7.14
C SER A 294 5.36 -10.35 7.01
N ASN A 295 5.05 -10.81 5.80
CA ASN A 295 4.65 -12.20 5.55
C ASN A 295 5.78 -13.19 5.85
N PHE A 296 7.02 -12.87 5.45
CA PHE A 296 8.19 -13.67 5.77
C PHE A 296 8.38 -13.79 7.30
N THR A 297 8.25 -12.68 8.02
CA THR A 297 8.35 -12.63 9.48
C THR A 297 7.27 -13.47 10.14
N ALA A 298 6.01 -13.30 9.72
CA ALA A 298 4.88 -14.03 10.29
C ALA A 298 5.00 -15.55 10.10
N GLN A 299 5.40 -16.02 8.90
CA GLN A 299 5.63 -17.44 8.65
C GLN A 299 6.78 -18.00 9.50
N ASN A 300 7.90 -17.30 9.59
CA ASN A 300 9.07 -17.77 10.34
C ASN A 300 8.84 -17.75 11.85
N LEU A 301 8.12 -16.76 12.39
CA LEU A 301 7.71 -16.78 13.80
C LEU A 301 6.71 -17.90 14.08
N GLY A 302 5.74 -18.12 13.18
CA GLY A 302 4.81 -19.25 13.28
C GLY A 302 5.53 -20.60 13.28
N ALA A 303 6.59 -20.74 12.49
CA ALA A 303 7.43 -21.94 12.45
C ALA A 303 8.44 -22.06 13.61
N GLY A 304 8.44 -21.13 14.57
CA GLY A 304 9.39 -21.13 15.69
C GLY A 304 10.84 -20.82 15.27
N LYS A 305 11.06 -20.06 14.19
CA LYS A 305 12.39 -19.75 13.62
C LYS A 305 12.74 -18.26 13.73
N PRO A 306 12.86 -17.69 14.93
CA PRO A 306 13.10 -16.24 15.12
C PRO A 306 14.48 -15.78 14.58
N GLN A 307 15.47 -16.68 14.53
CA GLN A 307 16.77 -16.37 13.93
C GLN A 307 16.62 -15.99 12.45
N ARG A 308 15.74 -16.66 11.70
CA ARG A 308 15.46 -16.33 10.30
C ARG A 308 14.79 -14.97 10.14
N VAL A 309 14.03 -14.49 11.13
CA VAL A 309 13.48 -13.14 11.11
C VAL A 309 14.59 -12.09 11.15
N ARG A 310 15.63 -12.29 11.95
CA ARG A 310 16.79 -11.39 11.98
C ARG A 310 17.56 -11.41 10.66
N GLU A 311 17.75 -12.58 10.08
CA GLU A 311 18.38 -12.73 8.76
C GLU A 311 17.53 -12.06 7.67
N GLY A 312 16.20 -12.27 7.70
CA GLY A 312 15.23 -11.65 6.78
C GLY A 312 15.20 -10.13 6.91
N PHE A 313 15.30 -9.59 8.12
CA PHE A 313 15.40 -8.16 8.37
C PHE A 313 16.64 -7.56 7.67
N LYS A 314 17.82 -8.18 7.88
CA LYS A 314 19.06 -7.75 7.20
C LYS A 314 18.96 -7.88 5.68
N ALA A 315 18.41 -8.99 5.21
CA ALA A 315 18.21 -9.23 3.77
C ALA A 315 17.21 -8.25 3.14
N GLY A 316 16.15 -7.89 3.87
CA GLY A 316 15.16 -6.88 3.47
C GLY A 316 15.79 -5.50 3.33
N ILE A 317 16.57 -5.06 4.33
CA ILE A 317 17.30 -3.78 4.25
C ILE A 317 18.25 -3.78 3.04
N LYS A 318 19.02 -4.86 2.84
CA LYS A 318 19.92 -4.96 1.70
C LYS A 318 19.17 -4.87 0.37
N LEU A 319 18.02 -5.54 0.24
CA LEU A 319 17.20 -5.51 -0.96
C LEU A 319 16.70 -4.08 -1.27
N VAL A 320 16.09 -3.41 -0.29
CA VAL A 320 15.57 -2.05 -0.51
C VAL A 320 16.69 -1.05 -0.78
N TRP A 321 17.88 -1.21 -0.19
CA TRP A 321 19.01 -0.35 -0.48
C TRP A 321 19.58 -0.56 -1.90
N VAL A 322 19.64 -1.81 -2.38
CA VAL A 322 20.03 -2.10 -3.78
C VAL A 322 19.07 -1.43 -4.78
N ILE A 323 17.77 -1.40 -4.46
CA ILE A 323 16.77 -0.70 -5.29
C ILE A 323 16.88 0.82 -5.10
N CYS A 324 17.18 1.28 -3.88
CA CYS A 324 17.24 2.70 -3.53
C CYS A 324 18.38 3.44 -4.24
N VAL A 325 19.57 2.83 -4.33
CA VAL A 325 20.77 3.46 -4.93
C VAL A 325 20.49 4.03 -6.33
N PRO A 326 20.04 3.26 -7.33
CA PRO A 326 19.80 3.81 -8.66
C PRO A 326 18.71 4.87 -8.66
N ILE A 327 17.68 4.75 -7.82
CA ILE A 327 16.60 5.74 -7.72
C ILE A 327 17.12 7.06 -7.16
N VAL A 328 17.91 7.02 -6.09
CA VAL A 328 18.50 8.23 -5.49
C VAL A 328 19.45 8.92 -6.47
N LEU A 329 20.30 8.16 -7.15
CA LEU A 329 21.18 8.72 -8.18
C LEU A 329 20.37 9.35 -9.31
N LEU A 330 19.33 8.68 -9.79
CA LEU A 330 18.44 9.21 -10.83
C LEU A 330 17.78 10.53 -10.39
N TYR A 331 17.28 10.60 -9.14
CA TYR A 331 16.60 11.80 -8.64
C TYR A 331 17.57 12.95 -8.38
N LEU A 332 18.80 12.68 -7.94
CA LEU A 332 19.80 13.71 -7.72
C LEU A 332 20.35 14.29 -9.04
N PHE A 333 20.63 13.43 -10.02
CA PHE A 333 21.30 13.86 -11.26
C PHE A 333 20.33 14.16 -12.41
N ALA A 334 19.21 13.43 -12.50
CA ALA A 334 18.21 13.60 -13.54
C ALA A 334 16.87 14.16 -13.03
N GLY A 335 16.76 14.55 -11.76
CA GLY A 335 15.53 15.04 -11.16
C GLY A 335 14.89 16.21 -11.90
N ARG A 336 15.70 17.11 -12.49
CA ARG A 336 15.22 18.23 -13.31
C ARG A 336 14.41 17.75 -14.52
N TYR A 337 14.90 16.73 -15.23
CA TYR A 337 14.21 16.16 -16.40
C TYR A 337 12.95 15.41 -16.00
N LEU A 338 13.00 14.69 -14.87
CA LEU A 338 11.85 13.96 -14.34
C LEU A 338 10.73 14.93 -13.91
N VAL A 339 11.05 16.00 -13.21
CA VAL A 339 10.06 17.02 -12.82
C VAL A 339 9.50 17.73 -14.07
N TYR A 340 10.36 18.06 -15.03
CA TYR A 340 9.94 18.67 -16.29
C TYR A 340 8.96 17.79 -17.07
N PHE A 341 9.16 16.47 -17.05
CA PHE A 341 8.27 15.52 -17.73
C PHE A 341 6.82 15.54 -17.21
N PHE A 342 6.63 15.87 -15.94
CA PHE A 342 5.30 15.94 -15.30
C PHE A 342 4.64 17.33 -15.40
N LEU A 343 5.34 18.33 -15.90
CA LEU A 343 4.84 19.70 -15.98
C LEU A 343 4.78 20.15 -17.45
N ASP A 344 3.61 20.64 -17.86
CA ASP A 344 3.50 21.30 -19.17
C ASP A 344 3.96 22.75 -19.03
N LYS A 345 4.99 23.14 -19.79
CA LYS A 345 5.60 24.49 -19.79
C LYS A 345 5.84 25.06 -18.38
N PRO A 346 6.66 24.36 -17.54
CA PRO A 346 6.86 24.77 -16.15
C PRO A 346 7.52 26.16 -16.05
N THR A 347 7.11 26.93 -15.05
CA THR A 347 7.87 28.09 -14.61
C THR A 347 9.19 27.65 -13.96
N ASP A 348 10.22 28.49 -14.01
CA ASP A 348 11.49 28.19 -13.34
C ASP A 348 11.30 27.97 -11.84
N THR A 349 10.36 28.67 -11.21
CA THR A 349 10.00 28.48 -9.81
C THR A 349 9.46 27.06 -9.56
N ALA A 350 8.49 26.60 -10.36
CA ALA A 350 7.91 25.27 -10.21
C ALA A 350 8.96 24.17 -10.39
N LEU A 351 9.81 24.33 -11.42
CA LEU A 351 10.88 23.37 -11.70
C LEU A 351 11.91 23.32 -10.56
N ASN A 352 12.36 24.48 -10.08
CA ASN A 352 13.34 24.55 -8.99
C ASN A 352 12.79 24.02 -7.66
N VAL A 353 11.53 24.30 -7.35
CA VAL A 353 10.85 23.74 -6.16
C VAL A 353 10.81 22.23 -6.22
N GLY A 354 10.41 21.65 -7.35
CA GLY A 354 10.35 20.22 -7.53
C GLY A 354 11.71 19.53 -7.43
N VAL A 355 12.72 20.11 -8.09
CA VAL A 355 14.12 19.62 -8.02
C VAL A 355 14.65 19.70 -6.59
N ARG A 356 14.41 20.82 -5.90
CA ARG A 356 14.84 21.02 -4.50
C ARG A 356 14.22 20.00 -3.56
N PHE A 357 12.91 19.70 -3.73
CA PHE A 357 12.26 18.63 -2.99
C PHE A 357 12.98 17.30 -3.17
N LEU A 358 13.22 16.87 -4.42
CA LEU A 358 13.91 15.61 -4.70
C LEU A 358 15.32 15.57 -4.11
N GLN A 359 16.08 16.70 -4.21
CA GLN A 359 17.43 16.78 -3.66
C GLN A 359 17.48 16.65 -2.14
N ILE A 360 16.47 17.20 -1.42
CA ILE A 360 16.41 17.13 0.04
C ILE A 360 15.92 15.78 0.50
N VAL A 361 14.88 15.24 -0.14
CA VAL A 361 14.16 14.05 0.34
C VAL A 361 14.83 12.74 -0.12
N SER A 362 15.31 12.68 -1.36
CA SER A 362 15.78 11.40 -1.93
C SER A 362 16.98 10.75 -1.21
N PRO A 363 17.97 11.46 -0.66
CA PRO A 363 19.04 10.83 0.13
C PRO A 363 18.51 10.08 1.37
N PHE A 364 17.37 10.53 1.91
CA PHE A 364 16.74 9.91 3.07
C PHE A 364 15.83 8.73 2.74
N TYR A 365 15.70 8.35 1.46
CA TYR A 365 15.02 7.11 1.10
C TYR A 365 15.70 5.88 1.71
N PHE A 366 17.00 5.89 1.94
CA PHE A 366 17.69 4.84 2.69
C PHE A 366 17.16 4.69 4.11
N VAL A 367 16.86 5.80 4.76
CA VAL A 367 16.29 5.86 6.12
C VAL A 367 14.82 5.39 6.09
N ALA A 368 14.03 5.93 5.16
CA ALA A 368 12.63 5.53 4.99
C ALA A 368 12.50 4.03 4.67
N ALA A 369 13.41 3.49 3.85
CA ALA A 369 13.46 2.07 3.52
C ALA A 369 13.68 1.19 4.76
N VAL A 370 14.64 1.55 5.63
CA VAL A 370 14.88 0.82 6.90
C VAL A 370 13.65 0.90 7.80
N LYS A 371 13.02 2.07 7.90
CA LYS A 371 11.78 2.27 8.68
C LYS A 371 10.68 1.33 8.17
N LEU A 372 10.41 1.29 6.88
CA LEU A 372 9.35 0.50 6.27
C LEU A 372 9.59 -1.02 6.37
N VAL A 373 10.84 -1.46 6.27
CA VAL A 373 11.22 -2.87 6.54
C VAL A 373 11.02 -3.21 8.01
N SER A 374 11.37 -2.31 8.93
CA SER A 374 11.15 -2.49 10.37
C SER A 374 9.66 -2.58 10.70
N ASP A 375 8.86 -1.71 10.10
CA ASP A 375 7.39 -1.75 10.23
C ASP A 375 6.81 -3.08 9.73
N GLY A 376 7.38 -3.63 8.65
CA GLY A 376 7.03 -4.96 8.15
C GLY A 376 7.29 -6.05 9.19
N VAL A 377 8.44 -6.00 9.87
CA VAL A 377 8.75 -6.96 10.96
C VAL A 377 7.79 -6.80 12.13
N LEU A 378 7.50 -5.56 12.57
CA LEU A 378 6.55 -5.30 13.66
C LEU A 378 5.15 -5.84 13.35
N ARG A 379 4.65 -5.60 12.13
CA ARG A 379 3.35 -6.13 11.68
C ARG A 379 3.35 -7.66 11.61
N GLY A 380 4.38 -8.25 11.00
CA GLY A 380 4.52 -9.71 10.89
C GLY A 380 4.64 -10.40 12.24
N ALA A 381 5.21 -9.73 13.23
CA ALA A 381 5.27 -10.17 14.62
C ALA A 381 3.98 -9.88 15.41
N THR A 382 2.97 -9.25 14.79
CA THR A 382 1.73 -8.78 15.45
C THR A 382 1.96 -7.77 16.58
N LEU A 383 3.07 -7.05 16.57
CA LEU A 383 3.45 -6.00 17.53
C LEU A 383 2.80 -4.66 17.13
N MET A 384 1.48 -4.64 17.08
CA MET A 384 0.74 -3.52 16.47
C MET A 384 0.80 -2.24 17.30
N LYS A 385 0.91 -2.33 18.63
CA LYS A 385 1.10 -1.14 19.49
C LYS A 385 2.42 -0.43 19.18
N GLN A 386 3.51 -1.19 19.03
CA GLN A 386 4.83 -0.68 18.68
C GLN A 386 4.85 -0.09 17.28
N PHE A 387 4.22 -0.79 16.31
CA PHE A 387 4.05 -0.30 14.95
C PHE A 387 3.29 1.03 14.90
N MET A 388 2.14 1.13 15.58
CA MET A 388 1.34 2.35 15.64
C MET A 388 2.11 3.51 16.28
N SER A 389 2.80 3.25 17.40
CA SER A 389 3.60 4.26 18.09
C SER A 389 4.64 4.89 17.16
N ALA A 390 5.44 4.07 16.45
CA ALA A 390 6.45 4.58 15.53
C ALA A 390 5.82 5.31 14.32
N THR A 391 4.73 4.78 13.78
CA THR A 391 4.06 5.37 12.62
C THR A 391 3.38 6.70 12.95
N PHE A 392 2.67 6.80 14.07
CA PHE A 392 2.06 8.07 14.48
C PHE A 392 3.10 9.12 14.85
N THR A 393 4.21 8.73 15.47
CA THR A 393 5.32 9.65 15.72
C THR A 393 5.82 10.26 14.41
N ASP A 394 6.05 9.45 13.36
CA ASP A 394 6.43 9.95 12.03
C ASP A 394 5.41 10.94 11.47
N LEU A 395 4.14 10.55 11.43
CA LEU A 395 3.09 11.34 10.80
C LEU A 395 2.85 12.67 11.53
N ILE A 396 2.79 12.64 12.87
CA ILE A 396 2.60 13.84 13.68
C ILE A 396 3.80 14.78 13.54
N LEU A 397 5.02 14.25 13.68
CA LEU A 397 6.24 15.05 13.56
C LEU A 397 6.33 15.70 12.19
N ARG A 398 6.03 14.96 11.11
CA ARG A 398 6.08 15.48 9.74
C ARG A 398 5.12 16.64 9.55
N VAL A 399 3.87 16.54 10.04
CA VAL A 399 2.87 17.61 9.92
C VAL A 399 3.26 18.83 10.77
N VAL A 400 3.64 18.61 12.05
CA VAL A 400 4.04 19.68 12.94
C VAL A 400 5.28 20.40 12.46
N LEU A 401 6.32 19.64 12.09
CA LEU A 401 7.57 20.21 11.58
C LEU A 401 7.38 20.93 10.24
N ALA A 402 6.54 20.39 9.33
CA ALA A 402 6.24 21.07 8.07
C ALA A 402 5.65 22.48 8.34
N LYS A 403 4.71 22.57 9.28
CA LYS A 403 4.10 23.87 9.66
C LYS A 403 5.09 24.79 10.37
N VAL A 404 5.83 24.28 11.33
CA VAL A 404 6.78 25.11 12.12
C VAL A 404 7.97 25.54 11.27
N LEU A 405 8.62 24.61 10.57
CA LEU A 405 9.81 24.93 9.77
C LEU A 405 9.49 25.78 8.55
N SER A 406 8.26 25.71 8.01
CA SER A 406 7.84 26.58 6.91
C SER A 406 7.88 28.06 7.27
N SER A 407 7.61 28.40 8.54
CA SER A 407 7.64 29.78 9.02
C SER A 407 9.05 30.38 9.08
N TYR A 408 10.08 29.54 9.24
CA TYR A 408 11.48 29.96 9.34
C TYR A 408 12.27 29.79 8.04
N PHE A 409 12.00 28.71 7.30
CA PHE A 409 12.80 28.30 6.15
C PHE A 409 11.98 28.18 4.84
N GLY A 410 10.74 28.64 4.84
CA GLY A 410 9.85 28.57 3.67
C GLY A 410 9.63 27.11 3.22
N THR A 411 9.61 26.91 1.90
CA THR A 411 9.40 25.58 1.29
C THR A 411 10.47 24.57 1.67
N THR A 412 11.73 25.01 1.85
CA THR A 412 12.83 24.14 2.29
C THR A 412 12.55 23.53 3.67
N GLY A 413 11.92 24.30 4.57
CA GLY A 413 11.47 23.81 5.87
C GLY A 413 10.43 22.70 5.76
N ILE A 414 9.47 22.83 4.84
CA ILE A 414 8.47 21.79 4.59
C ILE A 414 9.15 20.49 4.14
N TRP A 415 10.08 20.59 3.17
CA TRP A 415 10.77 19.43 2.64
C TRP A 415 11.64 18.72 3.69
N SER A 416 12.25 19.49 4.58
CA SER A 416 13.10 18.96 5.67
C SER A 416 12.31 18.20 6.73
N ALA A 417 11.01 18.42 6.87
CA ALA A 417 10.16 17.69 7.80
C ALA A 417 10.09 16.18 7.49
N TRP A 418 10.19 15.78 6.21
CA TRP A 418 10.16 14.38 5.78
C TRP A 418 11.39 13.61 6.27
N PRO A 419 12.63 14.03 5.98
CA PRO A 419 13.85 13.41 6.50
C PRO A 419 13.88 13.30 8.02
N ILE A 420 13.48 14.35 8.74
CA ILE A 420 13.49 14.37 10.20
C ILE A 420 12.49 13.36 10.75
N GLY A 421 11.25 13.38 10.28
CA GLY A 421 10.22 12.42 10.69
C GLY A 421 10.63 10.98 10.43
N TRP A 422 11.12 10.67 9.24
CA TRP A 422 11.60 9.33 8.90
C TRP A 422 12.79 8.88 9.75
N SER A 423 13.74 9.79 10.07
CA SER A 423 14.91 9.45 10.87
C SER A 423 14.53 9.08 12.29
N ILE A 424 13.68 9.87 12.93
CA ILE A 424 13.20 9.60 14.31
C ILE A 424 12.38 8.30 14.33
N ALA A 425 11.44 8.15 13.40
CA ALA A 425 10.61 6.96 13.30
C ALA A 425 11.42 5.69 12.98
N MET A 426 12.46 5.79 12.14
CA MET A 426 13.35 4.68 11.83
C MET A 426 14.08 4.18 13.07
N VAL A 427 14.67 5.10 13.84
CA VAL A 427 15.35 4.74 15.11
C VAL A 427 14.36 4.06 16.04
N MET A 428 13.18 4.62 16.21
CA MET A 428 12.12 4.09 17.06
C MET A 428 11.66 2.70 16.59
N SER A 429 11.34 2.52 15.30
CA SER A 429 10.94 1.22 14.73
C SER A 429 12.01 0.15 14.90
N VAL A 430 13.29 0.48 14.65
CA VAL A 430 14.40 -0.47 14.79
C VAL A 430 14.58 -0.90 16.26
N LEU A 431 14.53 0.04 17.21
CA LEU A 431 14.64 -0.26 18.63
C LEU A 431 13.48 -1.13 19.13
N LEU A 432 12.25 -0.82 18.69
CA LEU A 432 11.05 -1.60 19.01
C LEU A 432 11.08 -2.99 18.38
N CYS A 433 11.60 -3.14 17.16
CA CYS A 433 11.82 -4.44 16.54
C CYS A 433 12.80 -5.29 17.34
N ARG A 434 13.94 -4.72 17.74
CA ARG A 434 14.96 -5.45 18.53
C ARG A 434 14.38 -5.97 19.83
N LYS A 435 13.70 -5.10 20.59
CA LYS A 435 13.05 -5.48 21.86
C LYS A 435 11.91 -6.49 21.65
N GLY A 436 11.03 -6.26 20.68
CA GLY A 436 9.85 -7.07 20.45
C GLY A 436 10.15 -8.48 19.96
N VAL A 437 11.16 -8.66 19.10
CA VAL A 437 11.58 -9.98 18.63
C VAL A 437 12.26 -10.77 19.78
N HIS A 438 12.99 -10.13 20.67
CA HIS A 438 13.52 -10.77 21.89
C HIS A 438 12.41 -11.26 22.82
N PHE A 439 11.40 -10.43 23.10
CA PHE A 439 10.25 -10.80 23.93
C PHE A 439 9.45 -11.97 23.36
N SER A 440 9.37 -12.09 22.03
CA SER A 440 8.72 -13.22 21.38
C SER A 440 9.49 -14.54 21.55
N GLN A 441 10.82 -14.48 21.70
CA GLN A 441 11.65 -15.65 21.99
C GLN A 441 11.42 -16.19 23.40
N GLU A 442 11.36 -15.32 24.40
CA GLU A 442 11.15 -15.71 25.80
C GLU A 442 9.76 -16.31 26.06
N LYS A 443 8.72 -15.85 25.35
CA LYS A 443 7.37 -16.42 25.47
C LYS A 443 7.21 -17.78 24.81
N GLN A 444 8.02 -18.13 23.79
CA GLN A 444 7.95 -19.40 23.09
C GLN A 444 8.81 -20.51 23.72
N HIS A 445 9.78 -20.18 24.59
CA HIS A 445 10.63 -21.13 25.31
C HIS A 445 10.69 -20.80 26.82
N PRO A 446 9.65 -21.17 27.59
CA PRO A 446 9.66 -21.00 29.06
C PRO A 446 10.81 -21.74 29.75
N LEU A 447 11.36 -22.78 29.11
CA LEU A 447 12.42 -23.66 29.65
C LEU A 447 13.85 -23.05 29.58
N MET A 448 14.06 -21.92 28.93
CA MET A 448 15.39 -21.26 28.92
C MET A 448 15.63 -20.28 30.08
N ARG A 449 14.63 -20.03 30.93
CA ARG A 449 14.78 -19.14 32.12
C ARG A 449 15.71 -19.69 33.22
N HIS A 450 16.02 -20.98 33.20
CA HIS A 450 16.81 -21.62 34.28
C HIS A 450 18.28 -21.85 33.98
N ARG A 451 18.85 -21.26 32.92
CA ARG A 451 20.27 -21.40 32.60
C ARG A 451 21.13 -20.16 32.86
N HIS A 452 20.58 -19.08 33.38
CA HIS A 452 21.30 -17.85 33.74
C HIS A 452 20.85 -17.28 35.10
N ALA A 453 20.50 -18.17 36.06
CA ALA A 453 20.42 -17.86 37.47
C ALA A 453 21.53 -18.58 38.23
#